data_0507e72f4b5a3438840dc4c1743307fd
#
_entry.id   0507e72f4b5a3438840dc4c1743307fd
#
_cell.length_a   1.000
_cell.length_b   1.000
_cell.length_c   1.000
_cell.angle_alpha   90.00
_cell.angle_beta   90.00
_cell.angle_gamma   90.00
#
_symmetry.space_group_name_H-M   'P 1'
#
loop_
_entity.id
_entity.type
_entity.pdbx_description
1 polymer ?
#
loop_
_entity_poly.entity_id
_entity_poly.type
_entity_poly.pdbx_seq_one_letter_code
_entity_poly.pdbx_strand_id
1 'polypeptide(L)'
;LRILCYHGCALDDEFLFRPGLFMTPKTFENRLSFIKDQGYPVVGLGEAVENLENHNLPSNAVAITIDDGWYGTFKHQYPALRQHGFPSTLYIASYYMEKQTQVFNVALAYVVWKSRVQAIDFSALGFSNIESATSTDDAVDSLCKIANSMEG
;
A
#
# COMPACT_ATOMS: atom_id res chain seq x y z
N LEU A 1 -13.35 -18.22 7.20
CA LEU A 1 -12.76 -17.29 6.24
C LEU A 1 -11.71 -16.41 6.92
N ARG A 2 -10.57 -16.22 6.27
CA ARG A 2 -9.60 -15.18 6.59
C ARG A 2 -9.39 -14.32 5.35
N ILE A 3 -9.41 -13.00 5.49
CA ILE A 3 -9.10 -12.08 4.41
C ILE A 3 -7.70 -11.53 4.68
N LEU A 4 -6.79 -11.75 3.75
CA LEU A 4 -5.45 -11.20 3.79
C LEU A 4 -5.40 -9.97 2.90
N CYS A 5 -5.36 -8.80 3.54
CA CYS A 5 -5.28 -7.52 2.85
C CYS A 5 -3.81 -7.12 2.66
N TYR A 6 -3.44 -6.84 1.43
CA TYR A 6 -2.14 -6.33 1.03
C TYR A 6 -2.30 -4.93 0.41
N HIS A 7 -1.19 -4.20 0.35
CA HIS A 7 -1.13 -2.91 -0.35
C HIS A 7 -0.01 -2.94 -1.40
N GLY A 8 0.97 -2.06 -1.28
CA GLY A 8 2.02 -1.95 -2.27
C GLY A 8 3.08 -3.06 -2.21
N CYS A 9 3.64 -3.38 -3.38
CA CYS A 9 4.89 -4.11 -3.49
C CYS A 9 5.97 -3.15 -3.94
N ALA A 10 7.10 -3.13 -3.24
CA ALA A 10 8.19 -2.21 -3.49
C ALA A 10 8.82 -2.43 -4.88
N LEU A 11 9.17 -1.34 -5.54
CA LEU A 11 9.93 -1.34 -6.79
C LEU A 11 11.42 -1.24 -6.51
N ASP A 12 11.79 -0.58 -5.42
CA ASP A 12 13.16 -0.34 -4.97
C ASP A 12 13.21 -0.40 -3.43
N ASP A 13 13.29 0.73 -2.75
CA ASP A 13 13.51 0.82 -1.30
C ASP A 13 12.29 1.30 -0.48
N GLU A 14 11.11 1.40 -1.10
CA GLU A 14 9.88 1.89 -0.45
C GLU A 14 9.51 1.08 0.79
N PHE A 15 9.89 -0.21 0.84
CA PHE A 15 9.67 -1.07 2.00
C PHE A 15 10.49 -0.66 3.23
N LEU A 16 11.60 0.07 3.06
CA LEU A 16 12.37 0.66 4.15
C LEU A 16 11.70 1.92 4.69
N PHE A 17 11.07 2.67 3.80
CA PHE A 17 10.37 3.90 4.12
C PHE A 17 9.06 3.65 4.87
N ARG A 18 8.19 2.80 4.31
CA ARG A 18 6.89 2.44 4.91
C ARG A 18 6.65 0.94 4.84
N PRO A 19 7.24 0.16 5.77
CA PRO A 19 7.12 -1.31 5.77
C PRO A 19 5.70 -1.80 6.04
N GLY A 20 4.81 -0.95 6.60
CA GLY A 20 3.39 -1.25 6.76
C GLY A 20 2.58 -1.10 5.48
N LEU A 21 3.06 -0.29 4.52
CA LEU A 21 2.39 -0.04 3.24
C LEU A 21 3.03 -0.84 2.10
N PHE A 22 4.35 -0.96 2.10
CA PHE A 22 5.11 -1.65 1.06
C PHE A 22 5.86 -2.84 1.61
N MET A 23 5.82 -3.94 0.89
CA MET A 23 6.64 -5.12 1.16
C MET A 23 7.52 -5.44 -0.04
N THR A 24 8.57 -6.25 0.19
CA THR A 24 9.39 -6.71 -0.95
C THR A 24 8.66 -7.77 -1.77
N PRO A 25 8.96 -7.91 -3.08
CA PRO A 25 8.44 -9.01 -3.91
C PRO A 25 8.72 -10.37 -3.28
N LYS A 26 9.91 -10.56 -2.70
CA LYS A 26 10.31 -11.80 -2.05
C LYS A 26 9.46 -12.12 -0.83
N THR A 27 9.13 -11.13 -0.02
CA THR A 27 8.23 -11.31 1.14
C THR A 27 6.85 -11.74 0.69
N PHE A 28 6.31 -11.11 -0.36
CA PHE A 28 5.01 -11.47 -0.91
C PHE A 28 5.01 -12.92 -1.42
N GLU A 29 6.00 -13.29 -2.24
CA GLU A 29 6.16 -14.64 -2.77
C GLU A 29 6.25 -15.71 -1.67
N ASN A 30 7.04 -15.45 -0.63
CA ASN A 30 7.16 -16.37 0.51
C ASN A 30 5.82 -16.59 1.23
N ARG A 31 4.99 -15.52 1.32
CA ARG A 31 3.64 -15.63 1.93
C ARG A 31 2.70 -16.48 1.07
N LEU A 32 2.73 -16.31 -0.25
CA LEU A 32 1.93 -17.12 -1.17
C LEU A 32 2.38 -18.60 -1.12
N SER A 33 3.68 -18.83 -1.13
CA SER A 33 4.25 -20.19 -0.98
C SER A 33 3.80 -20.83 0.34
N PHE A 34 3.86 -20.10 1.45
CA PHE A 34 3.37 -20.59 2.74
C PHE A 34 1.89 -20.99 2.69
N ILE A 35 1.02 -20.16 2.11
CA ILE A 35 -0.42 -20.46 1.96
C ILE A 35 -0.60 -21.77 1.18
N LYS A 36 0.14 -21.93 0.09
CA LYS A 36 0.11 -23.13 -0.75
C LYS A 36 0.60 -24.36 -0.01
N ASP A 37 1.74 -24.27 0.66
CA ASP A 37 2.38 -25.38 1.37
C ASP A 37 1.53 -25.87 2.57
N GLN A 38 0.78 -24.96 3.20
CA GLN A 38 -0.16 -25.31 4.26
C GLN A 38 -1.50 -25.86 3.72
N GLY A 39 -1.68 -25.90 2.40
CA GLY A 39 -2.90 -26.39 1.78
C GLY A 39 -4.14 -25.55 2.07
N TYR A 40 -3.99 -24.25 2.37
CA TYR A 40 -5.13 -23.37 2.57
C TYR A 40 -5.85 -23.14 1.24
N PRO A 41 -7.17 -23.40 1.14
CA PRO A 41 -7.93 -23.08 -0.06
C PRO A 41 -8.02 -21.57 -0.24
N VAL A 42 -7.51 -21.07 -1.37
CA VAL A 42 -7.63 -19.64 -1.74
C VAL A 42 -8.82 -19.51 -2.67
N VAL A 43 -9.78 -18.66 -2.28
CA VAL A 43 -11.04 -18.44 -2.99
C VAL A 43 -11.20 -16.97 -3.34
N GLY A 44 -11.92 -16.68 -4.42
CA GLY A 44 -12.28 -15.29 -4.76
C GLY A 44 -13.16 -14.67 -3.68
N LEU A 45 -13.03 -13.37 -3.44
CA LEU A 45 -13.78 -12.70 -2.36
C LEU A 45 -15.29 -12.82 -2.55
N GLY A 46 -15.80 -12.63 -3.77
CA GLY A 46 -17.22 -12.80 -4.06
C GLY A 46 -17.70 -14.23 -3.79
N GLU A 47 -16.97 -15.23 -4.30
CA GLU A 47 -17.23 -16.64 -4.02
C GLU A 47 -17.19 -16.94 -2.52
N ALA A 48 -16.24 -16.34 -1.78
CA ALA A 48 -16.14 -16.54 -0.33
C ALA A 48 -17.38 -16.02 0.41
N VAL A 49 -17.94 -14.89 -0.03
CA VAL A 49 -19.17 -14.31 0.56
C VAL A 49 -20.36 -15.23 0.28
N GLU A 50 -20.57 -15.62 -0.96
CA GLU A 50 -21.65 -16.51 -1.36
C GLU A 50 -21.60 -17.85 -0.63
N ASN A 51 -20.43 -18.46 -0.53
CA ASN A 51 -20.23 -19.73 0.15
C ASN A 51 -20.38 -19.61 1.67
N LEU A 52 -20.06 -18.46 2.25
CA LEU A 52 -20.28 -18.19 3.68
C LEU A 52 -21.78 -18.14 3.98
N GLU A 53 -22.57 -17.42 3.17
CA GLU A 53 -24.04 -17.34 3.32
C GLU A 53 -24.72 -18.70 3.15
N ASN A 54 -24.22 -19.52 2.24
CA ASN A 54 -24.75 -20.86 1.95
C ASN A 54 -24.18 -21.97 2.86
N HIS A 55 -23.35 -21.63 3.83
CA HIS A 55 -22.67 -22.59 4.73
C HIS A 55 -21.78 -23.63 4.00
N ASN A 56 -21.29 -23.29 2.81
CA ASN A 56 -20.46 -24.15 1.96
C ASN A 56 -18.99 -23.73 1.90
N LEU A 57 -18.59 -22.74 2.71
CA LEU A 57 -17.22 -22.25 2.69
C LEU A 57 -16.23 -23.32 3.15
N PRO A 58 -15.16 -23.59 2.37
CA PRO A 58 -14.12 -24.54 2.77
C PRO A 58 -13.49 -24.17 4.12
N SER A 59 -13.17 -25.19 4.92
CA SER A 59 -12.45 -24.97 6.18
C SER A 59 -11.12 -24.24 5.91
N ASN A 60 -10.80 -23.25 6.74
CA ASN A 60 -9.59 -22.43 6.61
C ASN A 60 -9.45 -21.66 5.29
N ALA A 61 -10.56 -21.38 4.61
CA ALA A 61 -10.56 -20.60 3.38
C ALA A 61 -9.89 -19.24 3.59
N VAL A 62 -9.10 -18.83 2.60
CA VAL A 62 -8.38 -17.55 2.53
C VAL A 62 -8.87 -16.79 1.30
N ALA A 63 -9.20 -15.52 1.45
CA ALA A 63 -9.37 -14.57 0.36
C ALA A 63 -8.23 -13.56 0.38
N ILE A 64 -7.74 -13.19 -0.80
CA ILE A 64 -6.66 -12.20 -0.93
C ILE A 64 -7.24 -10.93 -1.53
N THR A 65 -7.01 -9.81 -0.84
CA THR A 65 -7.32 -8.48 -1.35
C THR A 65 -6.05 -7.64 -1.45
N ILE A 66 -6.03 -6.73 -2.41
CA ILE A 66 -4.94 -5.77 -2.60
C ILE A 66 -5.58 -4.41 -2.78
N ASP A 67 -5.11 -3.44 -2.02
CA ASP A 67 -5.67 -2.09 -2.02
C ASP A 67 -4.79 -1.12 -2.83
N ASP A 68 -5.39 0.04 -3.16
CA ASP A 68 -4.82 1.22 -3.79
C ASP A 68 -4.45 1.10 -5.27
N GLY A 69 -4.03 -0.05 -5.77
CA GLY A 69 -3.61 -0.22 -7.16
C GLY A 69 -2.22 0.33 -7.46
N TRP A 70 -1.27 0.22 -6.54
CA TRP A 70 0.12 0.60 -6.76
C TRP A 70 0.75 -0.11 -7.95
N TYR A 71 1.64 0.56 -8.69
CA TYR A 71 2.31 -0.04 -9.85
C TYR A 71 3.06 -1.33 -9.51
N GLY A 72 3.60 -1.45 -8.30
CA GLY A 72 4.22 -2.68 -7.80
C GLY A 72 3.27 -3.87 -7.74
N THR A 73 1.97 -3.63 -7.61
CA THR A 73 0.94 -4.68 -7.71
C THR A 73 0.93 -5.30 -9.11
N PHE A 74 0.91 -4.47 -10.14
CA PHE A 74 0.96 -4.94 -11.53
C PHE A 74 2.29 -5.65 -11.84
N LYS A 75 3.41 -5.07 -11.39
CA LYS A 75 4.75 -5.54 -11.74
C LYS A 75 5.14 -6.83 -11.00
N HIS A 76 4.72 -7.00 -9.75
CA HIS A 76 5.22 -8.07 -8.89
C HIS A 76 4.10 -8.97 -8.31
N GLN A 77 3.04 -8.38 -7.73
CA GLN A 77 2.02 -9.18 -7.04
C GLN A 77 1.15 -9.96 -8.02
N TYR A 78 0.71 -9.33 -9.10
CA TYR A 78 -0.12 -10.00 -10.11
C TYR A 78 0.56 -11.21 -10.77
N PRO A 79 1.82 -11.13 -11.25
CA PRO A 79 2.50 -12.31 -11.77
C PRO A 79 2.65 -13.43 -10.75
N ALA A 80 2.98 -13.10 -9.48
CA ALA A 80 3.11 -14.09 -8.43
C ALA A 80 1.78 -14.80 -8.14
N LEU A 81 0.68 -14.05 -8.00
CA LEU A 81 -0.65 -14.62 -7.81
C LEU A 81 -1.05 -15.55 -8.97
N ARG A 82 -0.78 -15.14 -10.20
CA ARG A 82 -1.02 -15.99 -11.38
C ARG A 82 -0.22 -17.28 -11.34
N GLN A 83 1.04 -17.22 -10.96
CA GLN A 83 1.92 -18.39 -10.86
C GLN A 83 1.41 -19.39 -9.80
N HIS A 84 0.88 -18.91 -8.70
CA HIS A 84 0.27 -19.74 -7.66
C HIS A 84 -1.16 -20.22 -8.00
N GLY A 85 -1.79 -19.62 -9.01
CA GLY A 85 -3.20 -19.88 -9.36
C GLY A 85 -4.17 -19.32 -8.31
N PHE A 86 -3.77 -18.27 -7.58
CA PHE A 86 -4.57 -17.68 -6.51
C PHE A 86 -5.44 -16.53 -7.03
N PRO A 87 -6.78 -16.64 -6.88
CA PRO A 87 -7.66 -15.50 -7.14
C PRO A 87 -7.40 -14.39 -6.14
N SER A 88 -7.61 -13.15 -6.57
CA SER A 88 -7.50 -11.98 -5.70
C SER A 88 -8.45 -10.88 -6.15
N THR A 89 -8.80 -9.98 -5.23
CA THR A 89 -9.58 -8.78 -5.51
C THR A 89 -8.69 -7.56 -5.36
N LEU A 90 -8.65 -6.73 -6.40
CA LEU A 90 -7.92 -5.46 -6.39
C LEU A 90 -8.90 -4.30 -6.22
N TYR A 91 -8.71 -3.49 -5.19
CA TYR A 91 -9.42 -2.23 -4.99
C TYR A 91 -8.53 -1.08 -5.48
N ILE A 92 -9.04 -0.32 -6.43
CA ILE A 92 -8.28 0.75 -7.09
C ILE A 92 -8.74 2.10 -6.56
N ALA A 93 -7.80 2.96 -6.21
CA ALA A 93 -8.05 4.36 -5.91
C ALA A 93 -8.29 5.12 -7.22
N SER A 94 -9.54 5.14 -7.71
CA SER A 94 -9.92 5.64 -9.03
C SER A 94 -9.50 7.09 -9.29
N TYR A 95 -9.52 7.93 -8.26
CA TYR A 95 -9.09 9.33 -8.36
C TYR A 95 -7.66 9.45 -8.93
N TYR A 96 -6.72 8.71 -8.39
CA TYR A 96 -5.31 8.78 -8.83
C TYR A 96 -5.12 8.19 -10.21
N MET A 97 -5.89 7.15 -10.55
CA MET A 97 -5.88 6.55 -11.87
C MET A 97 -6.43 7.51 -12.93
N GLU A 98 -7.55 8.16 -12.66
CA GLU A 98 -8.19 9.11 -13.60
C GLU A 98 -7.37 10.39 -13.77
N LYS A 99 -6.85 10.94 -12.68
CA LYS A 99 -6.06 12.17 -12.71
C LYS A 99 -4.60 11.96 -13.10
N GLN A 100 -4.15 10.70 -13.15
CA GLN A 100 -2.75 10.35 -13.43
C GLN A 100 -1.76 11.13 -12.54
N THR A 101 -2.15 11.32 -11.28
CA THR A 101 -1.37 12.05 -10.29
C THR A 101 -0.85 11.10 -9.20
N GLN A 102 0.16 11.54 -8.51
CA GLN A 102 0.75 10.79 -7.40
C GLN A 102 -0.11 10.94 -6.14
N VAL A 103 0.00 9.97 -5.24
CA VAL A 103 -0.53 10.08 -3.87
C VAL A 103 0.37 11.07 -3.12
N PHE A 104 -0.03 12.33 -3.08
CA PHE A 104 0.81 13.47 -2.70
C PHE A 104 1.51 13.27 -1.35
N ASN A 105 0.79 12.90 -0.31
CA ASN A 105 1.35 12.69 1.03
C ASN A 105 2.39 11.55 1.07
N VAL A 106 2.18 10.48 0.30
CA VAL A 106 3.14 9.36 0.22
C VAL A 106 4.37 9.76 -0.57
N ALA A 107 4.20 10.43 -1.71
CA ALA A 107 5.31 10.92 -2.52
C ALA A 107 6.15 11.94 -1.77
N LEU A 108 5.51 12.91 -1.11
CA LEU A 108 6.19 13.92 -0.29
C LEU A 108 6.98 13.27 0.85
N ALA A 109 6.33 12.37 1.59
CA ALA A 109 6.98 11.66 2.68
C ALA A 109 8.20 10.84 2.22
N TYR A 110 8.09 10.20 1.04
CA TYR A 110 9.21 9.47 0.45
C TYR A 110 10.38 10.40 0.09
N VAL A 111 10.10 11.57 -0.53
CA VAL A 111 11.12 12.56 -0.88
C VAL A 111 11.83 13.08 0.36
N VAL A 112 11.08 13.45 1.40
CA VAL A 112 11.66 13.92 2.68
C VAL A 112 12.52 12.84 3.31
N TRP A 113 12.02 11.60 3.40
CA TRP A 113 12.79 10.47 3.91
C TRP A 113 14.06 10.20 3.09
N LYS A 114 13.95 10.19 1.75
CA LYS A 114 15.06 9.90 0.84
C LYS A 114 16.14 10.97 0.86
N SER A 115 15.76 12.24 1.03
CA SER A 115 16.69 13.36 1.10
C SER A 115 17.54 13.35 2.39
N ARG A 116 17.13 12.56 3.39
CA ARG A 116 17.76 12.50 4.74
C ARG A 116 17.84 13.86 5.43
N VAL A 117 16.93 14.76 5.09
CA VAL A 117 16.82 16.05 5.75
C VAL A 117 16.39 15.82 7.19
N GLN A 118 17.19 16.26 8.15
CA GLN A 118 16.91 16.10 9.58
C GLN A 118 15.99 17.20 10.13
N ALA A 119 15.99 18.34 9.48
CA ALA A 119 15.10 19.47 9.81
C ALA A 119 14.79 20.26 8.55
N ILE A 120 13.52 20.68 8.39
CA ILE A 120 13.10 21.56 7.30
C ILE A 120 12.87 22.94 7.90
N ASP A 121 13.57 23.93 7.37
CA ASP A 121 13.34 25.34 7.70
C ASP A 121 12.21 25.87 6.81
N PHE A 122 11.01 25.92 7.35
CA PHE A 122 9.83 26.42 6.65
C PHE A 122 9.88 27.93 6.44
N SER A 123 10.69 28.67 7.21
CA SER A 123 10.82 30.13 7.05
C SER A 123 11.47 30.50 5.71
N ALA A 124 12.41 29.65 5.23
CA ALA A 124 13.02 29.78 3.91
C ALA A 124 12.01 29.61 2.75
N LEU A 125 10.88 28.94 3.01
CA LEU A 125 9.77 28.76 2.08
C LEU A 125 8.68 29.83 2.22
N GLY A 126 8.89 30.86 3.07
CA GLY A 126 7.95 31.93 3.31
C GLY A 126 6.87 31.63 4.37
N PHE A 127 7.01 30.56 5.13
CA PHE A 127 6.05 30.15 6.16
C PHE A 127 6.63 30.38 7.57
N SER A 128 6.52 31.61 8.06
CA SER A 128 7.10 32.02 9.35
C SER A 128 6.38 31.52 10.61
N ASN A 129 5.21 30.90 10.46
CA ASN A 129 4.37 30.47 11.58
C ASN A 129 4.37 28.95 11.82
N ILE A 130 5.25 28.21 11.15
CA ILE A 130 5.34 26.77 11.28
C ILE A 130 6.63 26.45 12.02
N GLU A 131 6.50 25.74 13.15
CA GLU A 131 7.66 25.26 13.90
C GLU A 131 8.49 24.30 13.03
N SER A 132 9.81 24.37 13.17
CA SER A 132 10.73 23.49 12.45
C SER A 132 10.40 22.02 12.81
N ALA A 133 10.19 21.20 11.79
CA ALA A 133 9.88 19.79 11.99
C ALA A 133 11.12 19.05 12.52
N THR A 134 10.93 18.27 13.57
CA THR A 134 11.99 17.48 14.22
C THR A 134 12.02 16.02 13.75
N SER A 135 10.98 15.59 13.03
CA SER A 135 10.88 14.25 12.44
C SER A 135 10.37 14.32 11.01
N THR A 136 10.58 13.24 10.26
CA THR A 136 10.04 13.11 8.89
C THR A 136 8.51 13.23 8.86
N ASP A 137 7.83 12.61 9.82
CA ASP A 137 6.37 12.62 9.88
C ASP A 137 5.83 14.03 10.21
N ASP A 138 6.45 14.74 11.16
CA ASP A 138 6.10 16.14 11.47
C ASP A 138 6.30 17.05 10.25
N ALA A 139 7.41 16.86 9.52
CA ALA A 139 7.70 17.61 8.31
C ALA A 139 6.64 17.40 7.23
N VAL A 140 6.26 16.14 7.00
CA VAL A 140 5.24 15.77 6.02
C VAL A 140 3.89 16.33 6.39
N ASP A 141 3.48 16.20 7.66
CA ASP A 141 2.19 16.73 8.14
C ASP A 141 2.12 18.25 7.99
N SER A 142 3.21 18.94 8.30
CA SER A 142 3.29 20.40 8.15
C SER A 142 3.21 20.80 6.68
N LEU A 143 3.93 20.13 5.78
CA LEU A 143 3.88 20.40 4.34
C LEU A 143 2.52 20.06 3.73
N CYS A 144 1.86 19.00 4.18
CA CYS A 144 0.50 18.68 3.76
C CYS A 144 -0.51 19.75 4.20
N LYS A 145 -0.40 20.28 5.42
CA LYS A 145 -1.23 21.40 5.89
C LYS A 145 -1.03 22.67 5.04
N ILE A 146 0.22 22.96 4.68
CA ILE A 146 0.55 24.10 3.81
C ILE A 146 -0.10 23.90 2.43
N ALA A 147 0.11 22.75 1.80
CA ALA A 147 -0.44 22.44 0.48
C ALA A 147 -1.97 22.59 0.45
N ASN A 148 -2.66 22.05 1.45
CA ASN A 148 -4.11 22.16 1.56
C ASN A 148 -4.59 23.62 1.77
N SER A 149 -3.78 24.47 2.40
CA SER A 149 -4.11 25.89 2.58
C SER A 149 -3.92 26.75 1.31
N MET A 150 -3.21 26.24 0.31
CA MET A 150 -2.97 26.92 -0.96
C MET A 150 -4.03 26.60 -2.02
N GLU A 151 -4.84 25.57 -1.83
CA GLU A 151 -5.92 25.17 -2.75
C GLU A 151 -7.26 25.88 -2.47
N GLY A 152 -7.36 26.74 -1.47
CA GLY A 152 -8.54 27.56 -1.10
C GLY A 152 -8.38 28.98 -1.58
#